data_d24f1ac1d0f0ac6ce51081c30c2d29ca
#
_entry.id   d24f1ac1d0f0ac6ce51081c30c2d29ca
#
_cell.length_a   1.000
_cell.length_b   1.000
_cell.length_c   1.000
_cell.angle_alpha   90.00
_cell.angle_beta   90.00
_cell.angle_gamma   90.00
#
_symmetry.space_group_name_H-M   'P 1'
#
loop_
_entity.id
_entity.type
_entity.pdbx_description
1 polymer ?
#
loop_
_entity_poly.entity_id
_entity_poly.type
_entity_poly.pdbx_seq_one_letter_code
_entity_poly.pdbx_strand_id
1 'polypeptide(L)'
;MIAQADSRKWMACLYNSFLFMEAKIMKMAKKLLALVLTGVMALSMLTGCALTDKVKENALLDQLNAYAASTGAYTFKKADKVTKDSKSVDLKTAASKAAKAVRDLEDTEDPTTKTLTFEGSDKVVTKVVAVPTSGDNKWSKPAKDVYDTIAKATTYTASTTDPKVVNVYMTTEEVKAKLAGDTAAKTHTFIIVVVSVPVTCAFSL
;
A
#
# COMPACT_ATOMS: atom_id res chain seq x y z
N MET A 1 70.09 44.32 -11.88
CA MET A 1 69.26 43.91 -10.75
C MET A 1 67.77 44.27 -10.94
N ILE A 2 67.12 43.88 -12.06
CA ILE A 2 65.70 44.24 -12.29
C ILE A 2 64.80 43.01 -12.51
N ALA A 3 65.36 41.77 -12.64
CA ALA A 3 64.60 40.61 -13.00
C ALA A 3 63.95 39.85 -11.81
N GLN A 4 64.22 40.20 -10.55
CA GLN A 4 63.73 39.46 -9.40
C GLN A 4 62.42 40.00 -8.80
N ALA A 5 62.01 41.19 -9.14
CA ALA A 5 60.76 41.80 -8.60
C ALA A 5 59.51 41.35 -9.32
N ASP A 6 59.62 40.88 -10.58
CA ASP A 6 58.47 40.55 -11.42
C ASP A 6 57.94 39.14 -11.12
N SER A 7 58.81 38.20 -10.75
CA SER A 7 58.45 36.82 -10.44
C SER A 7 57.52 36.67 -9.20
N ARG A 8 57.69 37.54 -8.23
CA ARG A 8 56.86 37.54 -7.00
C ARG A 8 55.44 38.04 -7.23
N LYS A 9 55.28 39.00 -8.14
CA LYS A 9 53.95 39.51 -8.50
C LYS A 9 53.13 38.46 -9.27
N TRP A 10 53.76 37.70 -10.16
CA TRP A 10 53.11 36.63 -10.91
C TRP A 10 52.65 35.48 -9.98
N MET A 11 53.47 35.07 -9.02
CA MET A 11 53.09 34.02 -8.05
C MET A 11 51.95 34.47 -7.13
N ALA A 12 51.90 35.69 -6.70
CA ALA A 12 50.81 36.23 -5.87
C ALA A 12 49.47 36.29 -6.66
N CYS A 13 49.55 36.62 -7.96
CA CYS A 13 48.36 36.65 -8.82
C CYS A 13 47.78 35.23 -9.10
N LEU A 14 48.65 34.23 -9.30
CA LEU A 14 48.25 32.83 -9.46
C LEU A 14 47.67 32.27 -8.16
N TYR A 15 48.27 32.59 -7.01
CA TYR A 15 47.78 32.10 -5.72
C TYR A 15 46.39 32.68 -5.36
N ASN A 16 46.16 33.96 -5.61
CA ASN A 16 44.85 34.57 -5.47
C ASN A 16 43.79 34.02 -6.40
N SER A 17 44.18 33.72 -7.65
CA SER A 17 43.25 33.11 -8.62
C SER A 17 42.84 31.68 -8.23
N PHE A 18 43.78 30.93 -7.62
CA PHE A 18 43.53 29.57 -7.16
C PHE A 18 42.57 29.57 -5.95
N LEU A 19 42.77 30.46 -4.98
CA LEU A 19 41.89 30.61 -3.80
C LEU A 19 40.47 31.03 -4.19
N PHE A 20 40.32 31.88 -5.23
CA PHE A 20 38.99 32.26 -5.74
C PHE A 20 38.26 31.12 -6.46
N MET A 21 38.99 30.22 -7.10
CA MET A 21 38.44 29.07 -7.76
C MET A 21 37.95 28.00 -6.77
N GLU A 22 38.73 27.75 -5.71
CA GLU A 22 38.33 26.83 -4.62
C GLU A 22 37.06 27.30 -3.89
N ALA A 23 36.97 28.62 -3.60
CA ALA A 23 35.82 29.19 -2.94
C ALA A 23 34.53 29.09 -3.78
N LYS A 24 34.64 29.21 -5.11
CA LYS A 24 33.50 28.99 -6.05
C LYS A 24 33.10 27.54 -6.13
N ILE A 25 34.07 26.62 -6.20
CA ILE A 25 33.79 25.17 -6.26
C ILE A 25 33.13 24.70 -4.97
N MET A 26 33.60 25.14 -3.81
CA MET A 26 32.97 24.80 -2.52
C MET A 26 31.54 25.35 -2.39
N LYS A 27 31.26 26.55 -2.90
CA LYS A 27 29.91 27.13 -2.90
C LYS A 27 28.96 26.34 -3.83
N MET A 28 29.44 25.88 -4.98
CA MET A 28 28.65 25.03 -5.90
C MET A 28 28.45 23.63 -5.32
N ALA A 29 29.46 23.01 -4.72
CA ALA A 29 29.36 21.71 -4.09
C ALA A 29 28.34 21.69 -2.94
N LYS A 30 28.33 22.75 -2.08
CA LYS A 30 27.33 22.89 -1.01
C LYS A 30 25.91 23.03 -1.55
N LYS A 31 25.71 23.78 -2.65
CA LYS A 31 24.39 23.93 -3.29
C LYS A 31 23.93 22.63 -3.92
N LEU A 32 24.81 21.91 -4.62
CA LEU A 32 24.51 20.60 -5.20
C LEU A 32 24.19 19.56 -4.12
N LEU A 33 24.97 19.53 -3.03
CA LEU A 33 24.73 18.63 -1.92
C LEU A 33 23.37 18.89 -1.26
N ALA A 34 23.00 20.17 -1.05
CA ALA A 34 21.69 20.53 -0.52
C ALA A 34 20.54 20.08 -1.45
N LEU A 35 20.71 20.24 -2.77
CA LEU A 35 19.71 19.85 -3.76
C LEU A 35 19.55 18.33 -3.85
N VAL A 36 20.64 17.57 -3.77
CA VAL A 36 20.62 16.11 -3.72
C VAL A 36 19.98 15.61 -2.43
N LEU A 37 20.33 16.23 -1.28
CA LEU A 37 19.77 15.84 0.02
C LEU A 37 18.25 16.09 0.07
N THR A 38 17.79 17.23 -0.45
CA THR A 38 16.36 17.56 -0.53
C THR A 38 15.61 16.62 -1.48
N GLY A 39 16.21 16.28 -2.61
CA GLY A 39 15.63 15.33 -3.57
C GLY A 39 15.50 13.91 -3.01
N VAL A 40 16.52 13.44 -2.29
CA VAL A 40 16.50 12.11 -1.65
C VAL A 40 15.46 12.05 -0.52
N MET A 41 15.32 13.10 0.29
CA MET A 41 14.29 13.17 1.33
C MET A 41 12.87 13.21 0.73
N ALA A 42 12.64 13.96 -0.33
CA ALA A 42 11.34 13.99 -1.01
C ALA A 42 10.97 12.62 -1.62
N LEU A 43 11.94 11.94 -2.26
CA LEU A 43 11.75 10.60 -2.79
C LEU A 43 11.50 9.56 -1.68
N SER A 44 12.19 9.66 -0.54
CA SER A 44 12.00 8.73 0.58
C SER A 44 10.62 8.89 1.22
N MET A 45 10.07 10.10 1.27
CA MET A 45 8.70 10.30 1.75
C MET A 45 7.65 9.74 0.78
N LEU A 46 7.83 9.92 -0.53
CA LEU A 46 6.91 9.36 -1.52
C LEU A 46 6.95 7.82 -1.58
N THR A 47 8.15 7.23 -1.47
CA THR A 47 8.32 5.77 -1.50
C THR A 47 8.02 5.13 -0.15
N GLY A 48 8.22 5.86 0.95
CA GLY A 48 8.00 5.37 2.32
C GLY A 48 6.54 5.00 2.60
N CYS A 49 5.58 5.82 2.17
CA CYS A 49 4.16 5.52 2.34
C CYS A 49 3.74 4.27 1.54
N ALA A 50 4.10 4.21 0.26
CA ALA A 50 3.76 3.06 -0.59
C ALA A 50 4.45 1.76 -0.14
N LEU A 51 5.68 1.84 0.37
CA LEU A 51 6.38 0.67 0.92
C LEU A 51 5.72 0.20 2.23
N THR A 52 5.33 1.15 3.08
CA THR A 52 4.64 0.87 4.34
C THR A 52 3.29 0.21 4.08
N ASP A 53 2.55 0.64 3.07
CA ASP A 53 1.25 0.07 2.73
C ASP A 53 1.38 -1.36 2.18
N LYS A 54 2.35 -1.61 1.30
CA LYS A 54 2.67 -2.97 0.84
C LYS A 54 3.08 -3.90 1.98
N VAL A 55 3.80 -3.40 2.99
CA VAL A 55 4.15 -4.19 4.18
C VAL A 55 2.91 -4.55 4.98
N LYS A 56 1.97 -3.61 5.18
CA LYS A 56 0.69 -3.86 5.86
C LYS A 56 -0.16 -4.88 5.10
N GLU A 57 -0.28 -4.72 3.78
CA GLU A 57 -1.01 -5.65 2.91
C GLU A 57 -0.41 -7.06 2.92
N ASN A 58 0.93 -7.17 2.88
CA ASN A 58 1.61 -8.46 2.94
C ASN A 58 1.42 -9.12 4.31
N ALA A 59 1.54 -8.36 5.40
CA ALA A 59 1.31 -8.89 6.75
C ALA A 59 -0.12 -9.43 6.92
N LEU A 60 -1.12 -8.76 6.35
CA LEU A 60 -2.49 -9.27 6.33
C LEU A 60 -2.61 -10.54 5.49
N LEU A 61 -1.98 -10.57 4.29
CA LEU A 61 -2.01 -11.73 3.40
C LEU A 61 -1.35 -12.96 4.02
N ASP A 62 -0.18 -12.77 4.66
CA ASP A 62 0.55 -13.85 5.33
C ASP A 62 -0.28 -14.44 6.47
N GLN A 63 -0.92 -13.59 7.27
CA GLN A 63 -1.78 -14.04 8.36
C GLN A 63 -3.07 -14.67 7.84
N LEU A 64 -3.63 -14.18 6.73
CA LEU A 64 -4.78 -14.77 6.06
C LEU A 64 -4.45 -16.19 5.56
N ASN A 65 -3.27 -16.38 4.97
CA ASN A 65 -2.80 -17.68 4.53
C ASN A 65 -2.51 -18.62 5.71
N ALA A 66 -1.93 -18.11 6.80
CA ALA A 66 -1.70 -18.89 8.02
C ALA A 66 -3.03 -19.38 8.61
N TYR A 67 -4.06 -18.52 8.64
CA TYR A 67 -5.39 -18.90 9.12
C TYR A 67 -6.04 -19.90 8.15
N ALA A 68 -5.97 -19.68 6.84
CA ALA A 68 -6.51 -20.58 5.84
C ALA A 68 -5.85 -21.95 5.86
N ALA A 69 -4.55 -22.02 6.11
CA ALA A 69 -3.82 -23.29 6.24
C ALA A 69 -4.33 -24.14 7.41
N SER A 70 -4.74 -23.50 8.51
CA SER A 70 -5.33 -24.22 9.67
C SER A 70 -6.70 -24.84 9.36
N THR A 71 -7.41 -24.31 8.36
CA THR A 71 -8.72 -24.81 7.91
C THR A 71 -8.61 -25.73 6.69
N GLY A 72 -7.47 -25.75 5.99
CA GLY A 72 -7.20 -26.57 4.81
C GLY A 72 -8.00 -26.19 3.55
N ALA A 73 -8.75 -25.08 3.57
CA ALA A 73 -9.73 -24.78 2.52
C ALA A 73 -9.17 -23.92 1.37
N TYR A 74 -8.30 -22.95 1.66
CA TYR A 74 -7.91 -21.94 0.69
C TYR A 74 -6.43 -21.61 0.74
N THR A 75 -5.91 -21.11 -0.39
CA THR A 75 -4.63 -20.40 -0.50
C THR A 75 -4.89 -19.07 -1.19
N PHE A 76 -4.50 -17.97 -0.57
CA PHE A 76 -4.70 -16.63 -1.10
C PHE A 76 -3.47 -16.15 -1.86
N LYS A 77 -3.67 -15.65 -3.08
CA LYS A 77 -2.60 -15.09 -3.92
C LYS A 77 -2.98 -13.71 -4.44
N LYS A 78 -2.03 -12.78 -4.46
CA LYS A 78 -2.25 -11.44 -5.05
C LYS A 78 -2.41 -11.57 -6.57
N ALA A 79 -3.44 -10.89 -7.11
CA ALA A 79 -3.67 -10.77 -8.55
C ALA A 79 -4.40 -9.46 -8.87
N ASP A 80 -4.04 -8.83 -9.98
CA ASP A 80 -4.73 -7.62 -10.47
C ASP A 80 -6.03 -7.98 -11.17
N LYS A 81 -6.06 -9.11 -11.86
CA LYS A 81 -7.20 -9.60 -12.67
C LYS A 81 -7.36 -11.09 -12.49
N VAL A 82 -8.61 -11.53 -12.61
CA VAL A 82 -8.96 -12.96 -12.63
C VAL A 82 -9.78 -13.22 -13.88
N THR A 83 -9.35 -14.18 -14.69
CA THR A 83 -10.12 -14.65 -15.85
C THR A 83 -10.62 -16.07 -15.57
N LYS A 84 -11.92 -16.26 -15.61
CA LYS A 84 -12.56 -17.56 -15.47
C LYS A 84 -13.73 -17.65 -16.46
N ASP A 85 -13.82 -18.76 -17.18
CA ASP A 85 -14.91 -19.04 -18.12
C ASP A 85 -15.13 -17.90 -19.14
N SER A 86 -14.02 -17.39 -19.73
CA SER A 86 -13.99 -16.27 -20.67
C SER A 86 -14.48 -14.92 -20.11
N LYS A 87 -14.76 -14.83 -18.80
CA LYS A 87 -15.09 -13.58 -18.10
C LYS A 87 -13.89 -13.11 -17.30
N SER A 88 -13.51 -11.85 -17.50
CA SER A 88 -12.44 -11.22 -16.74
C SER A 88 -13.01 -10.27 -15.70
N VAL A 89 -12.52 -10.38 -14.48
CA VAL A 89 -12.81 -9.44 -13.38
C VAL A 89 -11.52 -8.72 -13.03
N ASP A 90 -11.51 -7.40 -13.18
CA ASP A 90 -10.38 -6.55 -12.80
C ASP A 90 -10.50 -6.18 -11.32
N LEU A 91 -9.76 -6.91 -10.47
CA LEU A 91 -9.77 -6.72 -9.02
C LEU A 91 -9.17 -5.37 -8.62
N LYS A 92 -8.14 -4.90 -9.36
CA LYS A 92 -7.51 -3.61 -9.10
C LYS A 92 -8.49 -2.46 -9.32
N THR A 93 -9.23 -2.49 -10.42
CA THR A 93 -10.27 -1.49 -10.70
C THR A 93 -11.40 -1.55 -9.67
N ALA A 94 -11.83 -2.74 -9.28
CA ALA A 94 -12.85 -2.90 -8.23
C ALA A 94 -12.35 -2.38 -6.88
N ALA A 95 -11.11 -2.64 -6.51
CA ALA A 95 -10.49 -2.10 -5.29
C ALA A 95 -10.42 -0.57 -5.29
N SER A 96 -10.08 0.04 -6.43
CA SER A 96 -10.06 1.50 -6.57
C SER A 96 -11.45 2.12 -6.39
N LYS A 97 -12.50 1.47 -6.92
CA LYS A 97 -13.89 1.91 -6.71
C LYS A 97 -14.34 1.73 -5.27
N ALA A 98 -13.97 0.62 -4.64
CA ALA A 98 -14.23 0.38 -3.22
C ALA A 98 -13.50 1.39 -2.32
N ALA A 99 -12.25 1.73 -2.65
CA ALA A 99 -11.47 2.74 -1.96
C ALA A 99 -12.14 4.12 -2.04
N LYS A 100 -12.66 4.47 -3.22
CA LYS A 100 -13.46 5.70 -3.38
C LYS A 100 -14.72 5.66 -2.51
N ALA A 101 -15.45 4.55 -2.49
CA ALA A 101 -16.64 4.40 -1.65
C ALA A 101 -16.32 4.53 -0.14
N VAL A 102 -15.16 4.05 0.30
CA VAL A 102 -14.68 4.25 1.68
C VAL A 102 -14.39 5.72 1.96
N ARG A 103 -13.75 6.45 1.03
CA ARG A 103 -13.48 7.88 1.20
C ARG A 103 -14.74 8.74 1.21
N ASP A 104 -15.78 8.29 0.51
CA ASP A 104 -17.06 9.02 0.40
C ASP A 104 -17.99 8.79 1.62
N LEU A 105 -17.60 7.94 2.59
CA LEU A 105 -18.33 7.75 3.85
C LEU A 105 -18.20 8.98 4.76
N GLU A 106 -19.20 9.18 5.60
CA GLU A 106 -19.13 10.24 6.61
C GLU A 106 -18.09 9.92 7.69
N ASP A 107 -17.42 10.93 8.23
CA ASP A 107 -16.39 10.82 9.26
C ASP A 107 -16.85 10.05 10.52
N THR A 108 -18.16 9.97 10.75
CA THR A 108 -18.77 9.29 11.91
C THR A 108 -19.05 7.80 11.65
N GLU A 109 -18.92 7.35 10.42
CA GLU A 109 -19.19 5.99 10.03
C GLU A 109 -17.96 5.09 10.19
N ASP A 110 -18.19 3.80 10.49
CA ASP A 110 -17.17 2.77 10.56
C ASP A 110 -17.13 1.98 9.24
N PRO A 111 -16.11 2.16 8.39
CA PRO A 111 -16.01 1.47 7.12
C PRO A 111 -15.95 -0.06 7.24
N THR A 112 -15.53 -0.60 8.39
CA THR A 112 -15.38 -2.05 8.58
C THR A 112 -16.72 -2.77 8.72
N THR A 113 -17.77 -2.04 9.07
CA THR A 113 -19.13 -2.56 9.28
C THR A 113 -20.06 -2.32 8.10
N LYS A 114 -19.67 -1.45 7.17
CA LYS A 114 -20.51 -1.07 6.03
C LYS A 114 -20.41 -2.07 4.88
N THR A 115 -21.54 -2.28 4.21
CA THR A 115 -21.57 -2.92 2.90
C THR A 115 -21.29 -1.87 1.84
N LEU A 116 -20.17 -2.00 1.14
CA LEU A 116 -19.80 -1.07 0.08
C LEU A 116 -20.54 -1.41 -1.19
N THR A 117 -21.21 -0.41 -1.77
CA THR A 117 -21.87 -0.52 -3.07
C THR A 117 -21.16 0.38 -4.07
N PHE A 118 -20.70 -0.19 -5.17
CA PHE A 118 -20.06 0.51 -6.29
C PHE A 118 -20.31 -0.27 -7.59
N GLU A 119 -20.09 0.35 -8.72
CA GLU A 119 -20.27 -0.28 -10.02
C GLU A 119 -19.43 -1.57 -10.16
N GLY A 120 -20.05 -2.71 -10.41
CA GLY A 120 -19.42 -4.03 -10.51
C GLY A 120 -19.16 -4.71 -9.16
N SER A 121 -19.74 -4.21 -8.06
CA SER A 121 -19.64 -4.85 -6.72
C SER A 121 -20.30 -6.23 -6.66
N ASP A 122 -21.22 -6.53 -7.57
CA ASP A 122 -21.86 -7.84 -7.73
C ASP A 122 -20.88 -8.94 -8.19
N LYS A 123 -19.73 -8.57 -8.76
CA LYS A 123 -18.72 -9.49 -9.29
C LYS A 123 -17.60 -9.81 -8.30
N VAL A 124 -17.59 -9.14 -7.18
CA VAL A 124 -16.53 -9.23 -6.18
C VAL A 124 -17.09 -9.27 -4.77
N VAL A 125 -16.36 -9.92 -3.87
CA VAL A 125 -16.52 -9.78 -2.42
C VAL A 125 -15.53 -8.73 -1.93
N THR A 126 -16.02 -7.76 -1.19
CA THR A 126 -15.18 -6.70 -0.64
C THR A 126 -15.28 -6.72 0.88
N LYS A 127 -14.12 -6.67 1.55
CA LYS A 127 -14.03 -6.50 2.99
C LYS A 127 -13.05 -5.38 3.32
N VAL A 128 -13.48 -4.47 4.16
CA VAL A 128 -12.63 -3.42 4.73
C VAL A 128 -12.22 -3.85 6.13
N VAL A 129 -10.95 -3.73 6.45
CA VAL A 129 -10.41 -3.99 7.79
C VAL A 129 -9.53 -2.83 8.23
N ALA A 130 -9.64 -2.43 9.49
CA ALA A 130 -8.76 -1.42 10.06
C ALA A 130 -7.36 -2.02 10.29
N VAL A 131 -6.32 -1.22 9.98
CA VAL A 131 -4.93 -1.59 10.28
C VAL A 131 -4.73 -1.53 11.79
N PRO A 132 -4.33 -2.62 12.44
CA PRO A 132 -4.12 -2.63 13.88
C PRO A 132 -2.88 -1.79 14.25
N THR A 133 -3.00 -0.99 15.29
CA THR A 133 -1.93 -0.08 15.73
C THR A 133 -0.93 -0.74 16.67
N SER A 134 -1.35 -1.74 17.46
CA SER A 134 -0.49 -2.41 18.44
C SER A 134 -1.05 -3.79 18.84
N GLY A 135 -0.26 -4.58 19.54
CA GLY A 135 -0.61 -5.87 20.12
C GLY A 135 0.05 -7.07 19.44
N ASP A 136 0.21 -8.14 20.20
CA ASP A 136 0.64 -9.44 19.69
C ASP A 136 -0.47 -10.04 18.83
N ASN A 137 -0.07 -10.75 17.76
CA ASN A 137 -1.01 -11.31 16.78
C ASN A 137 -2.01 -10.30 16.19
N LYS A 138 -1.59 -9.04 16.08
CA LYS A 138 -2.45 -7.92 15.67
C LYS A 138 -3.21 -8.14 14.35
N TRP A 139 -2.70 -8.95 13.45
CA TRP A 139 -3.34 -9.28 12.18
C TRP A 139 -4.30 -10.47 12.23
N SER A 140 -4.34 -11.21 13.33
CA SER A 140 -5.16 -12.43 13.45
C SER A 140 -6.65 -12.15 13.32
N LYS A 141 -7.16 -11.13 14.02
CA LYS A 141 -8.58 -10.75 13.93
C LYS A 141 -8.95 -10.19 12.55
N PRO A 142 -8.22 -9.21 11.97
CA PRO A 142 -8.48 -8.76 10.61
C PRO A 142 -8.45 -9.90 9.57
N ALA A 143 -7.49 -10.80 9.65
CA ALA A 143 -7.40 -11.93 8.73
C ALA A 143 -8.60 -12.89 8.88
N LYS A 144 -9.02 -13.17 10.11
CA LYS A 144 -10.22 -13.98 10.38
C LYS A 144 -11.48 -13.33 9.82
N ASP A 145 -11.65 -12.02 10.00
CA ASP A 145 -12.82 -11.28 9.51
C ASP A 145 -12.89 -11.29 7.97
N VAL A 146 -11.74 -11.17 7.31
CA VAL A 146 -11.63 -11.32 5.84
C VAL A 146 -11.98 -12.74 5.42
N TYR A 147 -11.37 -13.74 6.05
CA TYR A 147 -11.61 -15.16 5.75
C TYR A 147 -13.08 -15.51 5.88
N ASP A 148 -13.72 -15.18 7.01
CA ASP A 148 -15.12 -15.47 7.28
C ASP A 148 -16.05 -14.79 6.26
N THR A 149 -15.72 -13.57 5.85
CA THR A 149 -16.49 -12.85 4.82
C THR A 149 -16.40 -13.56 3.46
N ILE A 150 -15.21 -13.99 3.06
CA ILE A 150 -15.00 -14.72 1.81
C ILE A 150 -15.67 -16.10 1.89
N ALA A 151 -15.51 -16.84 2.98
CA ALA A 151 -16.09 -18.15 3.17
C ALA A 151 -17.63 -18.13 3.13
N LYS A 152 -18.26 -17.09 3.66
CA LYS A 152 -19.72 -16.90 3.60
C LYS A 152 -20.22 -16.57 2.20
N ALA A 153 -19.44 -15.80 1.44
CA ALA A 153 -19.82 -15.36 0.11
C ALA A 153 -19.52 -16.40 -0.99
N THR A 154 -18.60 -17.33 -0.69
CA THR A 154 -18.21 -18.40 -1.61
C THR A 154 -18.75 -19.71 -1.08
N THR A 155 -19.71 -20.32 -1.77
CA THR A 155 -20.23 -21.69 -1.46
C THR A 155 -19.18 -22.75 -1.84
N TYR A 156 -17.96 -22.63 -1.31
CA TYR A 156 -16.91 -23.61 -1.55
C TYR A 156 -16.95 -24.71 -0.49
N THR A 157 -17.13 -25.93 -0.93
CA THR A 157 -16.85 -27.10 -0.08
C THR A 157 -15.33 -27.22 0.04
N ALA A 158 -14.82 -27.14 1.26
CA ALA A 158 -13.41 -27.31 1.53
C ALA A 158 -12.94 -28.70 1.09
N SER A 159 -11.86 -28.77 0.31
CA SER A 159 -11.13 -30.00 0.04
C SER A 159 -9.76 -29.90 0.71
N THR A 160 -9.45 -30.80 1.61
CA THR A 160 -8.17 -30.84 2.33
C THR A 160 -7.03 -31.34 1.45
N THR A 161 -7.34 -31.99 0.32
CA THR A 161 -6.33 -32.57 -0.58
C THR A 161 -5.85 -31.61 -1.66
N ASP A 162 -6.62 -30.57 -1.99
CA ASP A 162 -6.26 -29.56 -2.99
C ASP A 162 -6.85 -28.20 -2.59
N PRO A 163 -6.09 -27.39 -1.84
CA PRO A 163 -6.57 -26.10 -1.36
C PRO A 163 -6.83 -25.16 -2.54
N LYS A 164 -8.03 -24.61 -2.59
CA LYS A 164 -8.46 -23.75 -3.69
C LYS A 164 -7.72 -22.42 -3.67
N VAL A 165 -7.12 -22.05 -4.80
CA VAL A 165 -6.47 -20.75 -4.94
C VAL A 165 -7.54 -19.67 -5.07
N VAL A 166 -7.50 -18.69 -4.17
CA VAL A 166 -8.33 -17.49 -4.17
C VAL A 166 -7.46 -16.29 -4.50
N ASN A 167 -7.76 -15.65 -5.62
CA ASN A 167 -7.04 -14.45 -6.02
C ASN A 167 -7.63 -13.23 -5.31
N VAL A 168 -6.75 -12.44 -4.69
CA VAL A 168 -7.10 -11.24 -3.94
C VAL A 168 -6.34 -10.02 -4.47
N TYR A 169 -6.96 -8.86 -4.43
CA TYR A 169 -6.29 -7.58 -4.55
C TYR A 169 -6.52 -6.80 -3.26
N MET A 170 -5.48 -6.11 -2.81
CA MET A 170 -5.53 -5.29 -1.61
C MET A 170 -5.07 -3.88 -1.95
N THR A 171 -5.69 -2.90 -1.33
CA THR A 171 -5.26 -1.50 -1.38
C THR A 171 -5.47 -0.86 -0.02
N THR A 172 -4.67 0.14 0.29
CA THR A 172 -4.68 0.84 1.58
C THR A 172 -5.25 2.23 1.38
N GLU A 173 -6.10 2.66 2.31
CA GLU A 173 -6.68 4.01 2.34
C GLU A 173 -6.59 4.59 3.74
N GLU A 174 -6.32 5.89 3.82
CA GLU A 174 -6.37 6.65 5.06
C GLU A 174 -7.59 7.57 5.03
N VAL A 175 -8.53 7.33 5.93
CA VAL A 175 -9.74 8.13 6.05
C VAL A 175 -10.03 8.46 7.50
N LYS A 176 -10.74 9.57 7.71
CA LYS A 176 -11.24 9.94 9.00
C LYS A 176 -12.53 9.16 9.27
N ALA A 177 -12.55 8.40 10.35
CA ALA A 177 -13.66 7.53 10.70
C ALA A 177 -13.77 7.41 12.22
N LYS A 178 -14.91 6.95 12.70
CA LYS A 178 -15.14 6.64 14.11
C LYS A 178 -15.29 5.13 14.27
N LEU A 179 -14.23 4.47 14.71
CA LEU A 179 -14.26 3.03 15.02
C LEU A 179 -14.89 2.75 16.38
N ALA A 180 -15.30 1.52 16.59
CA ALA A 180 -15.78 1.07 17.89
C ALA A 180 -14.71 1.31 18.97
N GLY A 181 -15.07 2.07 20.01
CA GLY A 181 -14.16 2.48 21.10
C GLY A 181 -13.53 3.86 20.92
N ASP A 182 -13.71 4.51 19.77
CA ASP A 182 -13.28 5.90 19.60
C ASP A 182 -14.26 6.87 20.23
N THR A 183 -13.75 7.87 20.92
CA THR A 183 -14.57 8.95 21.48
C THR A 183 -14.98 9.97 20.42
N ALA A 184 -14.12 10.17 19.40
CA ALA A 184 -14.34 11.07 18.27
C ALA A 184 -13.76 10.45 17.00
N ALA A 185 -14.21 10.95 15.83
CA ALA A 185 -13.64 10.56 14.56
C ALA A 185 -12.17 10.98 14.45
N LYS A 186 -11.29 10.07 14.03
CA LYS A 186 -9.86 10.30 13.82
C LYS A 186 -9.38 9.56 12.57
N THR A 187 -8.23 9.94 12.07
CA THR A 187 -7.63 9.30 10.89
C THR A 187 -7.20 7.87 11.23
N HIS A 188 -7.70 6.92 10.47
CA HIS A 188 -7.33 5.51 10.52
C HIS A 188 -6.85 5.05 9.14
N THR A 189 -5.97 4.06 9.15
CA THR A 189 -5.58 3.34 7.94
C THR A 189 -6.44 2.08 7.82
N PHE A 190 -7.00 1.87 6.64
CA PHE A 190 -7.79 0.68 6.31
C PHE A 190 -7.14 -0.10 5.18
N ILE A 191 -7.29 -1.42 5.18
CA ILE A 191 -7.00 -2.27 4.03
C ILE A 191 -8.32 -2.73 3.45
N ILE A 192 -8.49 -2.49 2.16
CA ILE A 192 -9.63 -2.94 1.37
C ILE A 192 -9.19 -4.19 0.62
N VAL A 193 -9.83 -5.31 0.93
CA VAL A 193 -9.58 -6.62 0.33
C VAL A 193 -10.69 -6.92 -0.66
N VAL A 194 -10.34 -7.20 -1.90
CA VAL A 194 -11.29 -7.51 -2.97
C VAL A 194 -10.96 -8.87 -3.56
N VAL A 195 -11.96 -9.71 -3.70
CA VAL A 195 -11.87 -11.07 -4.27
C VAL A 195 -12.96 -11.27 -5.32
N SER A 196 -12.66 -11.96 -6.41
CA SER A 196 -13.69 -12.32 -7.37
C SER A 196 -14.67 -13.34 -6.77
N VAL A 197 -15.96 -13.11 -6.94
CA VAL A 197 -16.98 -14.11 -6.64
C VAL A 197 -16.94 -15.15 -7.76
N PRO A 198 -16.90 -16.46 -7.46
CA PRO A 198 -17.12 -17.46 -8.46
C PRO A 198 -18.57 -17.36 -8.92
N VAL A 199 -18.75 -17.08 -10.19
CA VAL A 199 -20.09 -17.13 -10.80
C VAL A 199 -20.52 -18.60 -10.77
N THR A 200 -21.36 -18.99 -9.83
CA THR A 200 -22.15 -20.21 -9.96
C THR A 200 -23.12 -19.97 -11.11
N CYS A 201 -22.87 -20.58 -12.26
CA CYS A 201 -23.93 -20.74 -13.25
C CYS A 201 -25.04 -21.54 -12.56
N ALA A 202 -26.12 -20.88 -12.13
CA ALA A 202 -27.37 -21.55 -11.89
C ALA A 202 -27.81 -22.10 -13.25
N PHE A 203 -27.53 -23.38 -13.48
CA PHE A 203 -28.25 -24.10 -14.51
C PHE A 203 -29.69 -24.24 -13.99
N SER A 204 -30.58 -23.38 -14.49
CA SER A 204 -32.00 -23.65 -14.45
C SER A 204 -32.23 -24.87 -15.36
N LEU A 205 -32.54 -26.01 -14.77
CA LEU A 205 -33.17 -27.16 -15.42
C LEU A 205 -34.62 -26.82 -15.68
#